data_ebcf92901230f3dd10fb93e394c3d0f3
#
_entry.id   ebcf92901230f3dd10fb93e394c3d0f3
#
_cell.length_a   1.000
_cell.length_b   1.000
_cell.length_c   1.000
_cell.angle_alpha   90.00
_cell.angle_beta   90.00
_cell.angle_gamma   90.00
#
_symmetry.space_group_name_H-M   'P 1'
#
loop_
_entity.id
_entity.type
_entity.pdbx_description
1 polymer ?
#
loop_
_entity_poly.entity_id
_entity_poly.type
_entity_poly.pdbx_seq_one_letter_code
_entity_poly.pdbx_strand_id
1 'polypeptide(L)'
;SYIGLNVKMPPLDDAKVRQALAHAINKEEIASKVLADRVKPAYGILPPGFPAYNSELKGLGYDLGKAKKLMAESKYGADPKKWPRITLTVPGELGTAVGLDLEAILAMWRDNLGVTVEVQQVEWATFLNDLNTFRLQIYSIAWIADYPDPQNFLDLLFHSQSLNNQTRYSNAEVDRLLEKARTEPDEKTRFGLYQQAEQTIVNEAAWISLWYPSEGYVLVKPKVKDYLLLPIIVPKYRYVSLEK
;
A
#
# COMPACT_ATOMS: atom_id res chain seq x y z
N SER A 1 3.05 1.89 4.42
CA SER A 1 2.06 0.82 4.66
C SER A 1 0.95 0.87 3.63
N TYR A 2 0.38 -0.26 3.30
CA TYR A 2 -0.69 -0.35 2.31
C TYR A 2 -1.59 -1.59 2.53
N ILE A 3 -2.78 -1.54 1.96
CA ILE A 3 -3.64 -2.70 1.77
C ILE A 3 -3.48 -3.17 0.32
N GLY A 4 -2.96 -4.37 0.13
CA GLY A 4 -2.86 -5.01 -1.18
C GLY A 4 -4.18 -5.69 -1.54
N LEU A 5 -4.58 -5.54 -2.81
CA LEU A 5 -5.84 -6.05 -3.34
C LEU A 5 -5.51 -6.99 -4.52
N ASN A 6 -5.82 -8.27 -4.41
CA ASN A 6 -5.63 -9.19 -5.52
C ASN A 6 -6.69 -8.93 -6.61
N VAL A 7 -6.28 -8.23 -7.66
CA VAL A 7 -7.19 -7.77 -8.73
C VAL A 7 -7.75 -8.90 -9.61
N LYS A 8 -7.37 -10.15 -9.34
CA LYS A 8 -7.93 -11.33 -10.03
C LYS A 8 -9.00 -12.06 -9.21
N MET A 9 -9.20 -11.65 -7.95
CA MET A 9 -10.17 -12.27 -7.04
C MET A 9 -11.44 -11.44 -6.88
N PRO A 10 -12.64 -12.01 -7.13
CA PRO A 10 -13.90 -11.34 -6.84
C PRO A 10 -14.03 -10.94 -5.36
N PRO A 11 -14.64 -9.77 -5.04
CA PRO A 11 -15.14 -8.74 -5.95
C PRO A 11 -14.07 -7.70 -6.35
N LEU A 12 -12.81 -7.93 -6.02
CA LEU A 12 -11.70 -6.98 -6.27
C LEU A 12 -11.25 -6.97 -7.74
N ASP A 13 -11.77 -7.85 -8.57
CA ASP A 13 -11.55 -7.89 -10.01
C ASP A 13 -12.34 -6.80 -10.78
N ASP A 14 -13.12 -6.00 -10.04
CA ASP A 14 -13.72 -4.75 -10.53
C ASP A 14 -13.01 -3.54 -9.93
N ALA A 15 -12.45 -2.69 -10.79
CA ALA A 15 -11.75 -1.48 -10.34
C ALA A 15 -12.67 -0.53 -9.55
N LYS A 16 -13.96 -0.47 -9.88
CA LYS A 16 -14.93 0.37 -9.17
C LYS A 16 -15.14 -0.07 -7.72
N VAL A 17 -15.10 -1.38 -7.45
CA VAL A 17 -15.12 -1.91 -6.08
C VAL A 17 -13.87 -1.46 -5.32
N ARG A 18 -12.67 -1.63 -5.91
CA ARG A 18 -11.42 -1.23 -5.27
C ARG A 18 -11.36 0.28 -5.00
N GLN A 19 -11.78 1.09 -5.97
CA GLN A 19 -11.89 2.55 -5.83
C GLN A 19 -12.90 2.95 -4.75
N ALA A 20 -14.05 2.26 -4.67
CA ALA A 20 -15.07 2.52 -3.66
C ALA A 20 -14.53 2.24 -2.25
N LEU A 21 -13.83 1.13 -2.06
CA LEU A 21 -13.17 0.79 -0.79
C LEU A 21 -12.12 1.84 -0.41
N ALA A 22 -11.34 2.34 -1.36
CA ALA A 22 -10.35 3.39 -1.13
C ALA A 22 -10.99 4.73 -0.74
N HIS A 23 -12.04 5.16 -1.46
CA HIS A 23 -12.76 6.41 -1.16
C HIS A 23 -13.55 6.38 0.14
N ALA A 24 -13.82 5.21 0.71
CA ALA A 24 -14.55 5.07 1.98
C ALA A 24 -13.64 5.21 3.22
N ILE A 25 -12.32 5.34 3.05
CA ILE A 25 -11.35 5.46 4.16
C ILE A 25 -11.01 6.94 4.38
N ASN A 26 -11.37 7.46 5.56
CA ASN A 26 -10.94 8.79 6.00
C ASN A 26 -9.56 8.69 6.67
N LYS A 27 -8.51 8.77 5.84
CA LYS A 27 -7.13 8.59 6.29
C LYS A 27 -6.68 9.69 7.25
N GLU A 28 -7.13 10.93 7.06
CA GLU A 28 -6.83 12.06 7.93
C GLU A 28 -7.38 11.83 9.33
N GLU A 29 -8.61 11.35 9.41
CA GLU A 29 -9.25 11.05 10.68
C GLU A 29 -8.55 9.92 11.43
N ILE A 30 -8.18 8.85 10.73
CA ILE A 30 -7.44 7.73 11.33
C ILE A 30 -6.05 8.20 11.78
N ALA A 31 -5.32 8.94 10.94
CA ALA A 31 -3.99 9.42 11.27
C ALA A 31 -4.00 10.30 12.54
N SER A 32 -4.95 11.23 12.65
CA SER A 32 -5.03 12.15 13.78
C SER A 32 -5.65 11.52 15.03
N LYS A 33 -6.81 10.87 14.91
CA LYS A 33 -7.57 10.40 16.08
C LYS A 33 -7.16 9.02 16.57
N VAL A 34 -6.71 8.14 15.66
CA VAL A 34 -6.36 6.74 16.01
C VAL A 34 -4.85 6.58 16.18
N LEU A 35 -4.07 7.18 15.28
CA LEU A 35 -2.62 7.02 15.26
C LEU A 35 -1.86 8.20 15.88
N ALA A 36 -2.58 9.19 16.47
CA ALA A 36 -2.00 10.34 17.18
C ALA A 36 -0.91 11.07 16.38
N ASP A 37 -1.15 11.32 15.10
CA ASP A 37 -0.28 12.02 14.15
C ASP A 37 1.12 11.39 13.96
N ARG A 38 1.29 10.11 14.34
CA ARG A 38 2.55 9.38 14.16
C ARG A 38 2.82 8.97 12.72
N VAL A 39 1.85 9.14 11.85
CA VAL A 39 1.92 8.83 10.42
C VAL A 39 1.36 9.97 9.60
N LYS A 40 1.74 10.02 8.33
CA LYS A 40 1.13 10.92 7.33
C LYS A 40 0.27 10.10 6.39
N PRO A 41 -0.96 10.54 6.07
CA PRO A 41 -1.78 9.89 5.05
C PRO A 41 -1.03 9.75 3.73
N ALA A 42 -1.06 8.56 3.15
CA ALA A 42 -0.44 8.29 1.86
C ALA A 42 -1.48 8.28 0.75
N TYR A 43 -1.25 9.06 -0.29
CA TYR A 43 -2.10 9.13 -1.48
C TYR A 43 -1.43 8.56 -2.73
N GLY A 44 -0.11 8.50 -2.74
CA GLY A 44 0.72 7.84 -3.74
C GLY A 44 1.41 6.60 -3.17
N ILE A 45 2.26 6.02 -3.99
CA ILE A 45 3.08 4.85 -3.69
C ILE A 45 4.45 5.29 -3.16
N LEU A 46 5.07 6.24 -3.88
CA LEU A 46 6.38 6.77 -3.51
C LEU A 46 6.27 7.68 -2.27
N PRO A 47 7.14 7.50 -1.25
CA PRO A 47 7.11 8.34 -0.06
C PRO A 47 7.72 9.73 -0.30
N PRO A 48 7.35 10.76 0.49
CA PRO A 48 7.96 12.09 0.44
C PRO A 48 9.48 12.03 0.59
N GLY A 49 10.16 12.82 -0.26
CA GLY A 49 11.63 12.86 -0.30
C GLY A 49 12.29 11.73 -1.08
N PHE A 50 11.52 10.79 -1.60
CA PHE A 50 12.04 9.74 -2.47
C PHE A 50 12.19 10.24 -3.91
N PRO A 51 13.16 9.73 -4.70
CA PRO A 51 13.26 10.08 -6.12
C PRO A 51 11.95 9.85 -6.87
N ALA A 52 11.60 10.76 -7.78
CA ALA A 52 10.35 10.82 -8.52
C ALA A 52 9.07 11.02 -7.67
N TYR A 53 9.17 11.24 -6.34
CA TYR A 53 8.00 11.61 -5.55
C TYR A 53 7.28 12.82 -6.17
N ASN A 54 5.97 12.70 -6.32
CA ASN A 54 5.13 13.76 -6.88
C ASN A 54 4.16 14.29 -5.80
N SER A 55 4.42 15.51 -5.29
CA SER A 55 3.56 16.17 -4.31
C SER A 55 2.19 16.56 -4.86
N GLU A 56 2.07 16.67 -6.19
CA GLU A 56 0.82 17.04 -6.87
C GLU A 56 -0.05 15.82 -7.23
N LEU A 57 0.43 14.60 -6.94
CA LEU A 57 -0.31 13.39 -7.22
C LEU A 57 -1.63 13.40 -6.43
N LYS A 58 -2.72 13.32 -7.17
CA LYS A 58 -4.06 13.21 -6.60
C LYS A 58 -4.43 11.74 -6.46
N GLY A 59 -4.43 11.26 -5.22
CA GLY A 59 -4.88 9.91 -4.92
C GLY A 59 -6.39 9.82 -4.71
N LEU A 60 -6.81 8.64 -4.28
CA LEU A 60 -8.21 8.36 -3.96
C LEU A 60 -8.50 8.86 -2.53
N GLY A 61 -8.86 10.14 -2.41
CA GLY A 61 -9.22 10.77 -1.15
C GLY A 61 -10.61 10.34 -0.67
N TYR A 62 -10.92 10.62 0.60
CA TYR A 62 -12.19 10.30 1.24
C TYR A 62 -13.37 11.01 0.56
N ASP A 63 -14.29 10.22 0.02
CA ASP A 63 -15.53 10.69 -0.63
C ASP A 63 -16.58 9.58 -0.62
N LEU A 64 -17.47 9.61 0.37
CA LEU A 64 -18.54 8.61 0.51
C LEU A 64 -19.56 8.64 -0.61
N GLY A 65 -19.85 9.82 -1.16
CA GLY A 65 -20.78 9.96 -2.28
C GLY A 65 -20.25 9.21 -3.50
N LYS A 66 -18.97 9.45 -3.80
CA LYS A 66 -18.26 8.78 -4.90
C LYS A 66 -18.11 7.28 -4.63
N ALA A 67 -17.77 6.87 -3.41
CA ALA A 67 -17.68 5.47 -3.03
C ALA A 67 -18.98 4.69 -3.30
N LYS A 68 -20.12 5.22 -2.82
CA LYS A 68 -21.45 4.62 -3.03
C LYS A 68 -21.84 4.58 -4.52
N LYS A 69 -21.52 5.63 -5.26
CA LYS A 69 -21.76 5.67 -6.72
C LYS A 69 -20.96 4.58 -7.43
N LEU A 70 -19.68 4.46 -7.12
CA LEU A 70 -18.80 3.44 -7.71
C LEU A 70 -19.28 2.02 -7.39
N MET A 71 -19.74 1.77 -6.16
CA MET A 71 -20.36 0.49 -5.82
C MET A 71 -21.56 0.17 -6.70
N ALA A 72 -22.48 1.13 -6.83
CA ALA A 72 -23.70 0.96 -7.63
C ALA A 72 -23.39 0.70 -9.11
N GLU A 73 -22.32 1.31 -9.62
CA GLU A 73 -21.86 1.16 -11.00
C GLU A 73 -20.97 -0.06 -11.23
N SER A 74 -20.54 -0.75 -10.17
CA SER A 74 -19.74 -1.96 -10.28
C SER A 74 -20.55 -3.14 -10.81
N LYS A 75 -19.87 -4.12 -11.35
CA LYS A 75 -20.55 -5.36 -11.79
C LYS A 75 -21.18 -6.15 -10.64
N TYR A 76 -20.83 -5.83 -9.39
CA TYR A 76 -21.38 -6.46 -8.19
C TYR A 76 -22.57 -5.71 -7.60
N GLY A 77 -22.85 -4.48 -8.07
CA GLY A 77 -23.97 -3.65 -7.62
C GLY A 77 -23.81 -3.08 -6.21
N ALA A 78 -24.81 -2.30 -5.78
CA ALA A 78 -24.78 -1.53 -4.55
C ALA A 78 -25.00 -2.33 -3.25
N ASP A 79 -25.40 -3.59 -3.34
CA ASP A 79 -25.72 -4.42 -2.17
C ASP A 79 -24.59 -5.41 -1.84
N PRO A 80 -23.71 -5.08 -0.86
CA PRO A 80 -22.58 -5.94 -0.52
C PRO A 80 -22.96 -7.32 0.03
N LYS A 81 -24.21 -7.50 0.49
CA LYS A 81 -24.72 -8.81 0.95
C LYS A 81 -24.78 -9.85 -0.17
N LYS A 82 -24.77 -9.36 -1.42
CA LYS A 82 -24.75 -10.21 -2.62
C LYS A 82 -23.35 -10.43 -3.19
N TRP A 83 -22.36 -9.77 -2.61
CA TRP A 83 -20.99 -9.90 -3.06
C TRP A 83 -20.35 -11.22 -2.60
N PRO A 84 -19.35 -11.70 -3.31
CA PRO A 84 -18.49 -12.76 -2.81
C PRO A 84 -17.89 -12.35 -1.45
N ARG A 85 -17.64 -13.34 -0.60
CA ARG A 85 -16.96 -13.16 0.68
C ARG A 85 -15.64 -12.43 0.49
N ILE A 86 -15.36 -11.48 1.38
CA ILE A 86 -14.12 -10.72 1.38
C ILE A 86 -13.32 -11.10 2.62
N THR A 87 -12.06 -11.48 2.41
CA THR A 87 -11.14 -11.86 3.48
C THR A 87 -9.89 -10.98 3.47
N LEU A 88 -9.60 -10.35 4.60
CA LEU A 88 -8.33 -9.67 4.87
C LEU A 88 -7.43 -10.61 5.65
N THR A 89 -6.27 -10.95 5.10
CA THR A 89 -5.25 -11.73 5.79
C THR A 89 -4.14 -10.81 6.30
N VAL A 90 -3.79 -10.95 7.56
CA VAL A 90 -2.70 -10.21 8.21
C VAL A 90 -1.75 -11.18 8.92
N PRO A 91 -0.46 -10.85 8.99
CA PRO A 91 0.45 -11.62 9.84
C PRO A 91 0.14 -11.36 11.31
N GLY A 92 0.21 -12.40 12.14
CA GLY A 92 -0.01 -12.29 13.57
C GLY A 92 -0.29 -13.64 14.21
N GLU A 93 -0.40 -13.66 15.53
CA GLU A 93 -0.85 -14.84 16.25
C GLU A 93 -2.38 -14.89 16.27
N LEU A 94 -2.92 -16.09 16.11
CA LEU A 94 -4.36 -16.30 16.09
C LEU A 94 -5.01 -15.79 17.39
N GLY A 95 -6.01 -14.93 17.27
CA GLY A 95 -6.72 -14.37 18.42
C GLY A 95 -6.10 -13.10 19.02
N THR A 96 -5.01 -12.56 18.44
CA THR A 96 -4.52 -11.22 18.80
C THR A 96 -5.35 -10.15 18.10
N ALA A 97 -5.39 -8.93 18.66
CA ALA A 97 -6.04 -7.81 17.99
C ALA A 97 -5.26 -7.41 16.74
N VAL A 98 -5.97 -7.05 15.68
CA VAL A 98 -5.37 -6.36 14.54
C VAL A 98 -5.01 -4.93 14.92
N GLY A 99 -4.17 -4.25 14.13
CA GLY A 99 -3.82 -2.85 14.39
C GLY A 99 -5.06 -1.94 14.43
N LEU A 100 -5.04 -0.95 15.32
CA LEU A 100 -6.15 0.00 15.49
C LEU A 100 -6.55 0.71 14.20
N ASP A 101 -5.60 0.97 13.32
CA ASP A 101 -5.85 1.53 11.99
C ASP A 101 -6.66 0.60 11.09
N LEU A 102 -6.34 -0.69 11.09
CA LEU A 102 -7.11 -1.68 10.34
C LEU A 102 -8.51 -1.87 10.92
N GLU A 103 -8.65 -1.89 12.25
CA GLU A 103 -9.97 -1.92 12.90
C GLU A 103 -10.83 -0.73 12.48
N ALA A 104 -10.26 0.49 12.46
CA ALA A 104 -10.96 1.69 12.01
C ALA A 104 -11.34 1.61 10.52
N ILE A 105 -10.47 1.11 9.65
CA ILE A 105 -10.76 0.91 8.23
C ILE A 105 -11.91 -0.08 8.03
N LEU A 106 -11.87 -1.21 8.72
CA LEU A 106 -12.91 -2.24 8.64
C LEU A 106 -14.26 -1.70 9.12
N ALA A 107 -14.25 -0.89 10.21
CA ALA A 107 -15.44 -0.20 10.69
C ALA A 107 -15.99 0.79 9.64
N MET A 108 -15.12 1.60 9.01
CA MET A 108 -15.53 2.52 7.96
C MET A 108 -16.14 1.79 6.75
N TRP A 109 -15.58 0.68 6.31
CA TRP A 109 -16.15 -0.11 5.22
C TRP A 109 -17.53 -0.69 5.59
N ARG A 110 -17.66 -1.22 6.82
CA ARG A 110 -18.94 -1.75 7.31
C ARG A 110 -19.99 -0.65 7.45
N ASP A 111 -19.66 0.44 8.14
CA ASP A 111 -20.62 1.45 8.54
C ASP A 111 -21.00 2.38 7.38
N ASN A 112 -20.06 2.67 6.48
CA ASN A 112 -20.26 3.55 5.35
C ASN A 112 -20.82 2.86 4.10
N LEU A 113 -20.37 1.63 3.84
CA LEU A 113 -20.68 0.89 2.62
C LEU A 113 -21.46 -0.40 2.87
N GLY A 114 -21.63 -0.84 4.11
CA GLY A 114 -22.21 -2.15 4.45
C GLY A 114 -21.30 -3.33 4.10
N VAL A 115 -20.03 -3.08 3.76
CA VAL A 115 -19.07 -4.12 3.37
C VAL A 115 -18.48 -4.77 4.62
N THR A 116 -18.76 -6.05 4.80
CA THR A 116 -18.17 -6.85 5.87
C THR A 116 -16.98 -7.63 5.34
N VAL A 117 -15.86 -7.53 6.05
CA VAL A 117 -14.60 -8.21 5.72
C VAL A 117 -14.25 -9.16 6.87
N GLU A 118 -13.97 -10.40 6.54
CA GLU A 118 -13.45 -11.36 7.52
C GLU A 118 -11.95 -11.20 7.69
N VAL A 119 -11.51 -11.15 8.94
CA VAL A 119 -10.08 -11.06 9.26
C VAL A 119 -9.52 -12.44 9.53
N GLN A 120 -8.47 -12.80 8.82
CA GLN A 120 -7.70 -14.00 9.02
C GLN A 120 -6.29 -13.64 9.48
N GLN A 121 -5.88 -14.13 10.64
CA GLN A 121 -4.50 -13.99 11.12
C GLN A 121 -3.76 -15.29 10.87
N VAL A 122 -2.54 -15.16 10.35
CA VAL A 122 -1.68 -16.30 10.08
C VAL A 122 -0.26 -15.99 10.51
N GLU A 123 0.50 -17.03 10.85
CA GLU A 123 1.91 -16.92 11.18
C GLU A 123 2.70 -16.33 9.98
N TRP A 124 3.79 -15.60 10.26
CA TRP A 124 4.54 -14.84 9.27
C TRP A 124 5.02 -15.64 8.07
N ALA A 125 5.57 -16.85 8.28
CA ALA A 125 6.06 -17.66 7.18
C ALA A 125 4.91 -18.16 6.29
N THR A 126 3.77 -18.50 6.88
CA THR A 126 2.54 -18.85 6.16
C THR A 126 2.02 -17.65 5.38
N PHE A 127 2.00 -16.46 6.00
CA PHE A 127 1.60 -15.23 5.33
C PHE A 127 2.46 -14.97 4.09
N LEU A 128 3.78 -15.04 4.21
CA LEU A 128 4.69 -14.83 3.08
C LEU A 128 4.53 -15.89 1.98
N ASN A 129 4.33 -17.14 2.35
CA ASN A 129 4.07 -18.21 1.38
C ASN A 129 2.78 -17.94 0.59
N ASP A 130 1.69 -17.61 1.28
CA ASP A 130 0.39 -17.37 0.65
C ASP A 130 0.41 -16.07 -0.17
N LEU A 131 1.13 -15.03 0.28
CA LEU A 131 1.36 -13.81 -0.47
C LEU A 131 2.10 -14.09 -1.78
N ASN A 132 3.23 -14.82 -1.72
CA ASN A 132 4.07 -15.12 -2.88
C ASN A 132 3.44 -16.15 -3.82
N THR A 133 2.46 -16.92 -3.37
CA THR A 133 1.67 -17.85 -4.19
C THR A 133 0.33 -17.27 -4.63
N PHE A 134 0.11 -15.95 -4.41
CA PHE A 134 -1.06 -15.19 -4.83
C PHE A 134 -2.39 -15.72 -4.26
N ARG A 135 -2.38 -16.33 -3.08
CA ARG A 135 -3.56 -16.89 -2.44
C ARG A 135 -4.36 -15.88 -1.62
N LEU A 136 -3.73 -14.75 -1.26
CA LEU A 136 -4.37 -13.73 -0.45
C LEU A 136 -5.28 -12.85 -1.32
N GLN A 137 -6.50 -12.60 -0.83
CA GLN A 137 -7.48 -11.74 -1.50
C GLN A 137 -7.23 -10.26 -1.15
N ILE A 138 -7.24 -9.93 0.14
CA ILE A 138 -6.79 -8.65 0.70
C ILE A 138 -5.72 -8.96 1.74
N TYR A 139 -4.70 -8.12 1.81
CA TYR A 139 -3.65 -8.24 2.82
C TYR A 139 -3.13 -6.86 3.21
N SER A 140 -2.61 -6.74 4.43
CA SER A 140 -1.97 -5.51 4.91
C SER A 140 -0.50 -5.77 5.20
N ILE A 141 0.37 -4.94 4.62
CA ILE A 141 1.82 -5.03 4.76
C ILE A 141 2.46 -3.65 4.51
N ALA A 142 3.75 -3.52 4.77
CA ALA A 142 4.54 -2.36 4.39
C ALA A 142 5.64 -2.76 3.41
N TRP A 143 6.05 -1.82 2.58
CA TRP A 143 7.26 -1.90 1.78
C TRP A 143 8.26 -0.86 2.23
N ILE A 144 9.51 -1.26 2.40
CA ILE A 144 10.64 -0.38 2.72
C ILE A 144 11.64 -0.53 1.59
N ALA A 145 12.14 0.60 1.09
CA ALA A 145 13.06 0.59 -0.03
C ALA A 145 14.37 -0.14 0.29
N ASP A 146 14.80 -1.04 -0.57
CA ASP A 146 16.14 -1.67 -0.52
C ASP A 146 17.21 -0.70 -1.05
N TYR A 147 16.84 0.17 -1.99
CA TYR A 147 17.67 1.20 -2.59
C TYR A 147 16.82 2.40 -3.03
N PRO A 148 17.40 3.63 -3.08
CA PRO A 148 16.67 4.86 -3.31
C PRO A 148 16.40 5.11 -4.81
N ASP A 149 15.58 4.27 -5.43
CA ASP A 149 15.17 4.39 -6.83
C ASP A 149 13.67 4.05 -6.98
N PRO A 150 12.90 4.81 -7.77
CA PRO A 150 11.47 4.54 -7.99
C PRO A 150 11.17 3.12 -8.50
N GLN A 151 12.12 2.51 -9.17
CA GLN A 151 12.04 1.13 -9.66
C GLN A 151 11.75 0.14 -8.53
N ASN A 152 12.30 0.37 -7.33
CA ASN A 152 12.09 -0.51 -6.18
C ASN A 152 10.65 -0.57 -5.68
N PHE A 153 9.85 0.44 -5.98
CA PHE A 153 8.42 0.49 -5.68
C PHE A 153 7.57 0.16 -6.91
N LEU A 154 7.74 0.93 -7.99
CA LEU A 154 6.78 0.93 -9.08
C LEU A 154 6.97 -0.24 -10.03
N ASP A 155 8.21 -0.49 -10.46
CA ASP A 155 8.52 -1.58 -11.37
C ASP A 155 8.42 -2.93 -10.65
N LEU A 156 9.09 -3.03 -9.50
CA LEU A 156 9.16 -4.28 -8.73
C LEU A 156 7.78 -4.77 -8.28
N LEU A 157 6.89 -3.86 -7.86
CA LEU A 157 5.61 -4.23 -7.25
C LEU A 157 4.42 -4.20 -8.23
N PHE A 158 4.56 -3.58 -9.42
CA PHE A 158 3.40 -3.38 -10.32
C PHE A 158 3.62 -3.79 -11.77
N HIS A 159 4.87 -4.03 -12.21
CA HIS A 159 5.08 -4.59 -13.56
C HIS A 159 4.42 -5.96 -13.65
N SER A 160 3.64 -6.21 -14.71
CA SER A 160 2.81 -7.42 -14.82
C SER A 160 3.59 -8.74 -14.76
N GLN A 161 4.86 -8.72 -15.16
CA GLN A 161 5.74 -9.91 -15.14
C GLN A 161 6.59 -10.00 -13.86
N SER A 162 6.47 -9.06 -12.93
CA SER A 162 7.23 -9.11 -11.68
C SER A 162 6.68 -10.18 -10.73
N LEU A 163 7.57 -10.99 -10.17
CA LEU A 163 7.21 -11.98 -9.16
C LEU A 163 6.81 -11.34 -7.82
N ASN A 164 7.18 -10.06 -7.60
CA ASN A 164 6.78 -9.29 -6.42
C ASN A 164 5.48 -8.51 -6.61
N ASN A 165 4.81 -8.65 -7.76
CA ASN A 165 3.49 -8.08 -7.99
C ASN A 165 2.40 -8.97 -7.38
N GLN A 166 2.30 -8.97 -6.05
CA GLN A 166 1.36 -9.81 -5.31
C GLN A 166 -0.11 -9.39 -5.53
N THR A 167 -0.37 -8.16 -5.97
CA THR A 167 -1.72 -7.72 -6.35
C THR A 167 -2.21 -8.33 -7.67
N ARG A 168 -1.31 -8.92 -8.45
CA ARG A 168 -1.56 -9.43 -9.81
C ARG A 168 -2.11 -8.36 -10.76
N TYR A 169 -1.76 -7.10 -10.48
CA TYR A 169 -2.09 -5.98 -11.35
C TYR A 169 -1.46 -6.16 -12.72
N SER A 170 -2.16 -5.73 -13.76
CA SER A 170 -1.66 -5.79 -15.13
C SER A 170 -2.30 -4.69 -15.95
N ASN A 171 -1.45 -3.81 -16.48
CA ASN A 171 -1.84 -2.75 -17.37
C ASN A 171 -0.71 -2.52 -18.38
N ALA A 172 -0.97 -2.76 -19.66
CA ALA A 172 0.03 -2.71 -20.72
C ALA A 172 0.68 -1.30 -20.87
N GLU A 173 -0.06 -0.23 -20.58
CA GLU A 173 0.50 1.12 -20.62
C GLU A 173 1.43 1.37 -19.45
N VAL A 174 1.10 0.88 -18.26
CA VAL A 174 1.98 0.93 -17.08
C VAL A 174 3.25 0.15 -17.36
N ASP A 175 3.14 -1.09 -17.85
CA ASP A 175 4.31 -1.90 -18.21
C ASP A 175 5.23 -1.17 -19.19
N ARG A 176 4.66 -0.59 -20.25
CA ARG A 176 5.40 0.19 -21.25
C ARG A 176 6.12 1.41 -20.65
N LEU A 177 5.47 2.13 -19.72
CA LEU A 177 6.08 3.27 -19.02
C LEU A 177 7.25 2.83 -18.14
N LEU A 178 7.08 1.74 -17.39
CA LEU A 178 8.11 1.18 -16.52
C LEU A 178 9.31 0.66 -17.33
N GLU A 179 9.06 -0.08 -18.41
CA GLU A 179 10.11 -0.58 -19.31
C GLU A 179 10.90 0.56 -19.96
N LYS A 180 10.21 1.61 -20.40
CA LYS A 180 10.88 2.80 -20.94
C LYS A 180 11.73 3.50 -19.87
N ALA A 181 11.22 3.61 -18.63
CA ALA A 181 11.96 4.22 -17.53
C ALA A 181 13.24 3.46 -17.16
N ARG A 182 13.30 2.12 -17.37
CA ARG A 182 14.52 1.32 -17.12
C ARG A 182 15.70 1.78 -17.96
N THR A 183 15.46 2.28 -19.16
CA THR A 183 16.51 2.61 -20.16
C THR A 183 16.64 4.10 -20.43
N GLU A 184 15.82 4.95 -19.81
CA GLU A 184 15.84 6.39 -20.01
C GLU A 184 17.03 7.02 -19.28
N PRO A 185 18.02 7.62 -19.97
CA PRO A 185 19.18 8.21 -19.34
C PRO A 185 18.94 9.61 -18.76
N ASP A 186 17.98 10.36 -19.27
CA ASP A 186 17.61 11.66 -18.73
C ASP A 186 16.76 11.50 -17.49
N GLU A 187 17.30 11.91 -16.33
CA GLU A 187 16.65 11.70 -15.02
C GLU A 187 15.26 12.33 -14.93
N LYS A 188 15.11 13.55 -15.47
CA LYS A 188 13.82 14.26 -15.43
C LYS A 188 12.76 13.53 -16.26
N THR A 189 13.11 13.10 -17.45
CA THR A 189 12.24 12.30 -18.31
C THR A 189 11.89 10.97 -17.65
N ARG A 190 12.89 10.30 -17.08
CA ARG A 190 12.74 9.05 -16.36
C ARG A 190 11.77 9.17 -15.18
N PHE A 191 11.92 10.20 -14.35
CA PHE A 191 11.01 10.45 -13.24
C PHE A 191 9.59 10.76 -13.72
N GLY A 192 9.45 11.50 -14.82
CA GLY A 192 8.15 11.75 -15.44
C GLY A 192 7.43 10.48 -15.89
N LEU A 193 8.16 9.47 -16.38
CA LEU A 193 7.59 8.16 -16.75
C LEU A 193 7.09 7.41 -15.51
N TYR A 194 7.87 7.39 -14.41
CA TYR A 194 7.44 6.79 -13.16
C TYR A 194 6.21 7.49 -12.56
N GLN A 195 6.16 8.81 -12.60
CA GLN A 195 5.01 9.58 -12.10
C GLN A 195 3.73 9.28 -12.89
N GLN A 196 3.82 9.12 -14.21
CA GLN A 196 2.68 8.72 -15.04
C GLN A 196 2.21 7.30 -14.71
N ALA A 197 3.15 6.37 -14.56
CA ALA A 197 2.84 5.00 -14.15
C ALA A 197 2.16 4.98 -12.77
N GLU A 198 2.73 5.69 -11.79
CA GLU A 198 2.18 5.79 -10.44
C GLU A 198 0.76 6.34 -10.43
N GLN A 199 0.50 7.44 -11.16
CA GLN A 199 -0.84 8.02 -11.25
C GLN A 199 -1.86 7.02 -11.80
N THR A 200 -1.49 6.23 -12.81
CA THR A 200 -2.37 5.22 -13.39
C THR A 200 -2.66 4.11 -12.39
N ILE A 201 -1.63 3.56 -11.73
CA ILE A 201 -1.76 2.51 -10.72
C ILE A 201 -2.67 2.95 -9.57
N VAL A 202 -2.47 4.19 -9.09
CA VAL A 202 -3.27 4.78 -8.00
C VAL A 202 -4.71 4.98 -8.43
N ASN A 203 -4.95 5.48 -9.63
CA ASN A 203 -6.30 5.67 -10.18
C ASN A 203 -7.07 4.35 -10.28
N GLU A 204 -6.40 3.25 -10.63
CA GLU A 204 -7.01 1.94 -10.76
C GLU A 204 -7.12 1.17 -9.43
N ALA A 205 -6.65 1.78 -8.34
CA ALA A 205 -6.65 1.20 -7.00
C ALA A 205 -6.07 -0.23 -6.99
N ALA A 206 -4.89 -0.42 -7.60
CA ALA A 206 -4.22 -1.72 -7.56
C ALA A 206 -3.86 -2.13 -6.12
N TRP A 207 -3.59 -1.14 -5.27
CA TRP A 207 -3.58 -1.22 -3.81
C TRP A 207 -4.14 0.07 -3.19
N ILE A 208 -4.33 0.08 -1.87
CA ILE A 208 -4.71 1.27 -1.12
C ILE A 208 -3.51 1.70 -0.27
N SER A 209 -2.82 2.78 -0.68
CA SER A 209 -1.78 3.39 0.15
C SER A 209 -2.40 3.93 1.44
N LEU A 210 -1.82 3.62 2.58
CA LEU A 210 -2.34 4.02 3.89
C LEU A 210 -1.51 5.14 4.51
N TRP A 211 -0.27 4.82 4.87
CA TRP A 211 0.56 5.68 5.69
C TRP A 211 1.99 5.73 5.21
N TYR A 212 2.58 6.94 5.32
CA TYR A 212 4.02 7.12 5.44
C TYR A 212 4.36 7.37 6.91
N PRO A 213 5.42 6.78 7.47
CA PRO A 213 5.86 7.12 8.83
C PRO A 213 6.23 8.59 8.88
N SER A 214 5.79 9.30 9.95
CA SER A 214 6.12 10.72 10.13
C SER A 214 7.60 10.91 10.44
N GLU A 215 8.16 10.02 11.25
CA GLU A 215 9.57 10.02 11.65
C GLU A 215 10.07 8.59 11.82
N GLY A 216 11.30 8.35 11.41
CA GLY A 216 12.04 7.14 11.73
C GLY A 216 12.89 7.38 12.99
N TYR A 217 12.95 6.40 13.88
CA TYR A 217 13.85 6.44 15.03
C TYR A 217 14.45 5.07 15.31
N VAL A 218 15.58 5.07 15.97
CA VAL A 218 16.24 3.86 16.46
C VAL A 218 16.61 4.04 17.93
N LEU A 219 16.36 3.01 18.72
CA LEU A 219 16.80 2.96 20.11
C LEU A 219 18.11 2.20 20.19
N VAL A 220 19.14 2.87 20.65
CA VAL A 220 20.48 2.29 20.87
C VAL A 220 20.89 2.45 22.33
N LYS A 221 21.73 1.53 22.82
CA LYS A 221 22.32 1.69 24.16
C LYS A 221 23.21 2.95 24.19
N PRO A 222 23.35 3.68 25.31
CA PRO A 222 24.13 4.93 25.38
C PRO A 222 25.57 4.79 24.90
N LYS A 223 26.17 3.63 25.04
CA LYS A 223 27.53 3.32 24.57
C LYS A 223 27.67 3.14 23.07
N VAL A 224 26.58 3.03 22.32
CA VAL A 224 26.60 2.94 20.85
C VAL A 224 26.66 4.35 20.27
N LYS A 225 27.70 4.64 19.52
CA LYS A 225 27.95 5.94 18.88
C LYS A 225 27.90 5.80 17.37
N ASP A 226 27.63 6.90 16.69
CA ASP A 226 27.70 7.06 15.24
C ASP A 226 26.79 6.10 14.45
N TYR A 227 25.65 5.71 15.06
CA TYR A 227 24.63 4.97 14.35
C TYR A 227 23.85 5.90 13.42
N LEU A 228 23.96 5.67 12.10
CA LEU A 228 23.20 6.41 11.09
C LEU A 228 21.90 5.69 10.78
N LEU A 229 20.78 6.33 11.05
CA LEU A 229 19.47 5.88 10.59
C LEU A 229 19.27 6.33 9.14
N LEU A 230 19.30 5.40 8.22
CA LEU A 230 19.07 5.66 6.80
C LEU A 230 17.61 5.36 6.43
N PRO A 231 17.03 6.05 5.45
CA PRO A 231 15.66 5.79 4.97
C PRO A 231 15.58 4.56 4.03
N ILE A 232 16.40 3.54 4.28
CA ILE A 232 16.45 2.28 3.56
C ILE A 232 16.59 1.13 4.55
N ILE A 233 16.20 -0.08 4.12
CA ILE A 233 16.19 -1.26 4.99
C ILE A 233 17.58 -1.70 5.47
N VAL A 234 18.63 -1.45 4.69
CA VAL A 234 19.98 -1.93 4.98
C VAL A 234 20.72 -0.97 5.92
N PRO A 235 20.94 -1.35 7.20
CA PRO A 235 21.67 -0.51 8.12
C PRO A 235 23.16 -0.46 7.78
N LYS A 236 23.79 0.70 7.95
CA LYS A 236 25.23 0.89 7.75
C LYS A 236 25.96 0.90 9.08
N TYR A 237 26.42 -0.27 9.51
CA TYR A 237 27.19 -0.41 10.77
C TYR A 237 28.67 -0.02 10.66
N ARG A 238 29.16 0.33 9.47
CA ARG A 238 30.57 0.63 9.22
C ARG A 238 31.15 1.71 10.12
N TYR A 239 30.32 2.66 10.53
CA TYR A 239 30.75 3.82 11.33
C TYR A 239 30.39 3.68 12.80
N VAL A 240 29.69 2.62 13.17
CA VAL A 240 29.24 2.41 14.54
C VAL A 240 30.44 2.06 15.43
N SER A 241 30.56 2.76 16.53
CA SER A 241 31.56 2.49 17.56
C SER A 241 30.92 2.23 18.91
N LEU A 242 31.66 1.54 19.78
CA LEU A 242 31.25 1.30 21.17
C LEU A 242 32.18 2.09 22.10
N GLU A 243 31.61 2.96 22.88
CA GLU A 243 32.31 3.62 23.98
C GLU A 243 32.55 2.61 25.11
N LYS A 244 33.77 2.58 25.66
CA LYS A 244 34.15 1.64 26.73
C LYS A 244 33.52 2.01 28.07
#